data_fabd02b8a1ddfcf0e288b48616d787ce
#
_entry.id   fabd02b8a1ddfcf0e288b48616d787ce
#
_cell.length_a   1.000
_cell.length_b   1.000
_cell.length_c   1.000
_cell.angle_alpha   90.00
_cell.angle_beta   90.00
_cell.angle_gamma   90.00
#
_symmetry.space_group_name_H-M   'P 1'
#
loop_
_entity.id
_entity.type
_entity.pdbx_description
1 polymer ?
#
loop_
_entity_poly.entity_id
_entity_poly.type
_entity_poly.pdbx_seq_one_letter_code
_entity_poly.pdbx_strand_id
1 'polypeptide(L)'
;MAKGISPQLEDKIKRYQSLQQQMSSLQQQIQAVKLEQLDIDKALKEIEDLPDDEECYRSIGRLLVKSNIKETKVKLGEQKDLYNTRVKLAEKSYEKIKKQFEDLENELKAALESGEK
;
A
#
# COMPACT_ATOMS: atom_id res chain seq x y z
N MET A 1 34.77 22.65 -3.04
CA MET A 1 34.56 22.37 -2.16
C MET A 1 33.45 22.66 -1.80
N ALA A 2 32.96 22.10 -1.61
CA ALA A 2 31.82 22.33 -1.37
C ALA A 2 31.80 22.94 -0.18
N LYS A 3 31.47 23.83 -0.16
CA LYS A 3 31.46 24.45 0.80
C LYS A 3 30.51 24.09 1.53
N GLY A 4 30.43 23.66 2.23
CA GLY A 4 29.56 23.79 2.94
C GLY A 4 28.67 22.80 3.46
N ILE A 5 28.33 21.81 2.95
CA ILE A 5 27.45 20.81 3.48
C ILE A 5 28.29 19.78 4.23
N SER A 6 28.03 19.59 5.51
CA SER A 6 28.77 18.60 6.29
C SER A 6 28.37 17.20 5.83
N PRO A 7 29.21 16.19 6.03
CA PRO A 7 28.85 14.81 5.71
C PRO A 7 27.59 14.35 6.44
N GLN A 8 27.39 14.82 7.67
CA GLN A 8 26.19 14.48 8.44
C GLN A 8 24.93 15.05 7.80
N LEU A 9 25.01 16.30 7.35
CA LEU A 9 23.86 16.94 6.71
C LEU A 9 23.58 16.28 5.36
N GLU A 10 24.62 15.94 4.61
CA GLU A 10 24.48 15.26 3.33
C GLU A 10 23.78 13.91 3.51
N ASP A 11 24.16 13.15 4.56
CA ASP A 11 23.53 11.87 4.86
C ASP A 11 22.05 12.04 5.20
N LYS A 12 21.73 13.08 5.96
CA LYS A 12 20.34 13.37 6.31
C LYS A 12 19.51 13.70 5.07
N ILE A 13 20.08 14.45 4.15
CA ILE A 13 19.38 14.79 2.89
C ILE A 13 19.11 13.53 2.07
N LYS A 14 20.11 12.65 1.97
CA LYS A 14 19.93 11.39 1.25
C LYS A 14 18.87 10.52 1.90
N ARG A 15 18.86 10.46 3.22
CA ARG A 15 17.86 9.70 3.96
C ARG A 15 16.46 10.29 3.78
N TYR A 16 16.35 11.61 3.78
CA TYR A 16 15.10 12.32 3.52
C TYR A 16 14.52 11.91 2.16
N GLN A 17 15.36 11.93 1.13
CA GLN A 17 14.96 11.55 -0.22
C GLN A 17 14.53 10.08 -0.28
N SER A 18 15.25 9.21 0.42
CA SER A 18 14.93 7.79 0.47
C SER A 18 13.58 7.55 1.15
N LEU A 19 13.33 8.23 2.26
CA LEU A 19 12.06 8.11 2.97
C LEU A 19 10.90 8.62 2.11
N GLN A 20 11.11 9.71 1.40
CA GLN A 20 10.11 10.26 0.49
C GLN A 20 9.73 9.26 -0.59
N GLN A 21 10.72 8.59 -1.15
CA GLN A 21 10.48 7.56 -2.17
C GLN A 21 9.76 6.34 -1.59
N GLN A 22 10.13 5.93 -0.38
CA GLN A 22 9.45 4.83 0.31
C GLN A 22 7.99 5.16 0.57
N MET A 23 7.69 6.38 1.00
CA MET A 23 6.32 6.82 1.21
C MET A 23 5.51 6.77 -0.09
N SER A 24 6.09 7.25 -1.17
CA SER A 24 5.42 7.24 -2.47
C SER A 24 5.13 5.81 -2.93
N SER A 25 6.09 4.92 -2.76
CA SER A 25 5.93 3.51 -3.12
C SER A 25 4.84 2.84 -2.29
N LEU A 26 4.80 3.11 -0.98
CA LEU A 26 3.77 2.56 -0.11
C LEU A 26 2.39 3.10 -0.47
N GLN A 27 2.27 4.38 -0.80
CA GLN A 27 1.00 4.96 -1.23
C GLN A 27 0.48 4.27 -2.48
N GLN A 28 1.36 3.99 -3.44
CA GLN A 28 0.98 3.29 -4.65
C GLN A 28 0.51 1.87 -4.35
N GLN A 29 1.18 1.17 -3.45
CA GLN A 29 0.78 -0.17 -3.03
C GLN A 29 -0.59 -0.15 -2.35
N ILE A 30 -0.81 0.81 -1.45
CA ILE A 30 -2.09 0.95 -0.75
C ILE A 30 -3.21 1.21 -1.75
N GLN A 31 -2.99 2.11 -2.72
CA GLN A 31 -4.00 2.39 -3.74
C GLN A 31 -4.33 1.17 -4.58
N ALA A 32 -3.29 0.43 -4.98
CA ALA A 32 -3.49 -0.79 -5.78
C ALA A 32 -4.33 -1.82 -5.03
N VAL A 33 -4.04 -2.05 -3.75
CA VAL A 33 -4.79 -3.02 -2.95
C VAL A 33 -6.21 -2.54 -2.71
N LYS A 34 -6.41 -1.23 -2.50
CA LYS A 34 -7.77 -0.68 -2.33
C LYS A 34 -8.62 -0.86 -3.58
N LEU A 35 -8.03 -0.76 -4.77
CA LEU A 35 -8.76 -1.04 -6.00
C LEU A 35 -9.17 -2.51 -6.07
N GLU A 36 -8.28 -3.42 -5.66
CA GLU A 36 -8.61 -4.84 -5.60
C GLU A 36 -9.75 -5.10 -4.61
N GLN A 37 -9.74 -4.43 -3.46
CA GLN A 37 -10.83 -4.53 -2.49
C GLN A 37 -12.16 -4.11 -3.09
N LEU A 38 -12.17 -3.00 -3.84
CA LEU A 38 -13.38 -2.54 -4.51
C LEU A 38 -13.90 -3.56 -5.51
N ASP A 39 -13.01 -4.16 -6.28
CA ASP A 39 -13.39 -5.17 -7.26
C ASP A 39 -14.00 -6.40 -6.59
N ILE A 40 -13.41 -6.83 -5.46
CA ILE A 40 -13.93 -7.96 -4.71
C ILE A 40 -15.32 -7.64 -4.13
N ASP A 41 -15.48 -6.45 -3.56
CA ASP A 41 -16.76 -6.02 -3.00
C ASP A 41 -17.84 -5.97 -4.07
N LYS A 42 -17.51 -5.47 -5.27
CA LYS A 42 -18.43 -5.46 -6.40
C LYS A 42 -18.82 -6.87 -6.82
N ALA A 43 -17.84 -7.76 -6.90
CA ALA A 43 -18.09 -9.14 -7.30
C ALA A 43 -18.98 -9.84 -6.27
N LEU A 44 -18.71 -9.66 -4.97
CA LEU A 44 -19.53 -10.25 -3.92
C LEU A 44 -20.96 -9.74 -3.98
N LYS A 45 -21.12 -8.45 -4.24
CA LYS A 45 -22.46 -7.84 -4.34
C LYS A 45 -23.23 -8.39 -5.52
N GLU A 46 -22.56 -8.59 -6.66
CA GLU A 46 -23.20 -9.12 -7.87
C GLU A 46 -23.72 -10.54 -7.69
N ILE A 47 -23.05 -11.33 -6.84
CA ILE A 47 -23.42 -12.73 -6.68
C ILE A 47 -24.18 -13.02 -5.38
N GLU A 48 -24.43 -12.00 -4.53
CA GLU A 48 -25.03 -12.24 -3.20
C GLU A 48 -26.39 -12.88 -3.25
N ASP A 49 -27.20 -12.58 -4.26
CA ASP A 49 -28.55 -13.11 -4.40
C ASP A 49 -28.66 -14.32 -5.29
N LEU A 50 -27.55 -14.80 -5.80
CA LEU A 50 -27.56 -15.97 -6.68
C LEU A 50 -27.59 -17.25 -5.85
N PRO A 51 -28.25 -18.33 -6.37
CA PRO A 51 -28.26 -19.61 -5.66
C PRO A 51 -26.87 -20.18 -5.50
N ASP A 52 -26.64 -20.83 -4.36
CA ASP A 52 -25.33 -21.40 -4.04
C ASP A 52 -24.83 -22.42 -5.06
N ASP A 53 -25.76 -23.18 -5.64
CA ASP A 53 -25.41 -24.24 -6.60
C ASP A 53 -25.32 -23.75 -8.04
N GLU A 54 -25.57 -22.46 -8.29
CA GLU A 54 -25.47 -21.94 -9.65
C GLU A 54 -24.04 -22.00 -10.15
N GLU A 55 -23.89 -22.41 -11.41
CA GLU A 55 -22.57 -22.49 -12.01
C GLU A 55 -22.02 -21.13 -12.36
N CYS A 56 -20.73 -20.98 -12.18
CA CYS A 56 -20.00 -19.78 -12.58
C CYS A 56 -18.59 -20.21 -13.00
N TYR A 57 -17.83 -19.25 -13.53
CA TYR A 57 -16.47 -19.50 -13.97
C TYR A 57 -15.52 -18.54 -13.28
N ARG A 58 -14.37 -19.07 -12.89
CA ARG A 58 -13.34 -18.25 -12.27
C ARG A 58 -12.19 -18.10 -13.23
N SER A 59 -11.68 -16.89 -13.33
CA SER A 59 -10.53 -16.60 -14.16
C SER A 59 -9.26 -16.86 -13.36
N ILE A 60 -8.44 -17.79 -13.82
CA ILE A 60 -7.16 -18.09 -13.18
C ILE A 60 -6.10 -17.97 -14.26
N GLY A 61 -5.34 -16.88 -14.24
CA GLY A 61 -4.41 -16.58 -15.31
C GLY A 61 -5.16 -16.46 -16.63
N ARG A 62 -4.85 -17.35 -17.57
CA ARG A 62 -5.50 -17.37 -18.88
C ARG A 62 -6.63 -18.40 -18.96
N LEU A 63 -6.92 -19.06 -17.86
CA LEU A 63 -7.93 -20.10 -17.84
C LEU A 63 -9.21 -19.64 -17.20
N LEU A 64 -10.33 -20.15 -17.68
CA LEU A 64 -11.62 -20.03 -17.02
C LEU A 64 -11.95 -21.40 -16.46
N VAL A 65 -12.10 -21.47 -15.16
CA VAL A 65 -12.33 -22.73 -14.44
C VAL A 65 -13.75 -22.75 -13.90
N LYS A 66 -14.46 -23.82 -14.18
CA LYS A 66 -15.83 -23.99 -13.70
C LYS A 66 -15.87 -24.04 -12.18
N SER A 67 -16.84 -23.38 -11.59
CA SER A 67 -17.02 -23.33 -10.16
C SER A 67 -18.52 -23.17 -9.87
N ASN A 68 -18.86 -22.94 -8.61
CA ASN A 68 -20.23 -22.61 -8.21
C ASN A 68 -20.22 -21.38 -7.32
N ILE A 69 -21.40 -20.79 -7.13
CA ILE A 69 -21.52 -19.54 -6.38
C ILE A 69 -21.08 -19.70 -4.93
N LYS A 70 -21.43 -20.78 -4.27
CA LYS A 70 -21.04 -21.01 -2.89
C LYS A 70 -19.53 -21.00 -2.72
N GLU A 71 -18.81 -21.75 -3.53
CA GLU A 71 -17.37 -21.83 -3.49
C GLU A 71 -16.73 -20.47 -3.83
N THR A 72 -17.29 -19.77 -4.80
CA THR A 72 -16.80 -18.46 -5.22
C THR A 72 -16.94 -17.44 -4.09
N LYS A 73 -18.09 -17.45 -3.39
CA LYS A 73 -18.28 -16.56 -2.23
C LYS A 73 -17.23 -16.80 -1.15
N VAL A 74 -16.94 -18.06 -0.85
CA VAL A 74 -15.93 -18.42 0.16
C VAL A 74 -14.57 -17.89 -0.25
N LYS A 75 -14.18 -18.12 -1.50
CA LYS A 75 -12.85 -17.69 -1.97
C LYS A 75 -12.71 -16.18 -2.06
N LEU A 76 -13.75 -15.50 -2.50
CA LEU A 76 -13.73 -14.02 -2.52
C LEU A 76 -13.68 -13.45 -1.11
N GLY A 77 -14.38 -14.08 -0.16
CA GLY A 77 -14.31 -13.69 1.25
C GLY A 77 -12.91 -13.84 1.82
N GLU A 78 -12.23 -14.92 1.50
CA GLU A 78 -10.85 -15.15 1.93
C GLU A 78 -9.91 -14.11 1.33
N GLN A 79 -10.08 -13.78 0.05
CA GLN A 79 -9.29 -12.75 -0.60
C GLN A 79 -9.54 -11.38 0.01
N LYS A 80 -10.80 -11.09 0.32
CA LYS A 80 -11.15 -9.83 0.97
C LYS A 80 -10.42 -9.67 2.30
N ASP A 81 -10.42 -10.73 3.13
CA ASP A 81 -9.73 -10.72 4.40
C ASP A 81 -8.23 -10.53 4.24
N LEU A 82 -7.66 -11.19 3.24
CA LEU A 82 -6.23 -11.06 2.95
C LEU A 82 -5.87 -9.63 2.56
N TYR A 83 -6.66 -9.02 1.67
CA TYR A 83 -6.39 -7.64 1.23
C TYR A 83 -6.63 -6.65 2.35
N ASN A 84 -7.64 -6.86 3.21
CA ASN A 84 -7.83 -6.02 4.39
C ASN A 84 -6.59 -6.03 5.29
N THR A 85 -6.01 -7.20 5.50
CA THR A 85 -4.79 -7.34 6.29
C THR A 85 -3.61 -6.64 5.62
N ARG A 86 -3.47 -6.80 4.31
CA ARG A 86 -2.39 -6.14 3.55
C ARG A 86 -2.47 -4.63 3.62
N VAL A 87 -3.68 -4.08 3.48
CA VAL A 87 -3.87 -2.64 3.57
C VAL A 87 -3.49 -2.13 4.95
N LYS A 88 -3.95 -2.81 6.00
CA LYS A 88 -3.63 -2.41 7.38
C LYS A 88 -2.13 -2.41 7.64
N LEU A 89 -1.44 -3.45 7.19
CA LEU A 89 0.00 -3.53 7.36
C LEU A 89 0.74 -2.45 6.58
N ALA A 90 0.31 -2.21 5.35
CA ALA A 90 0.92 -1.18 4.52
C ALA A 90 0.67 0.22 5.08
N GLU A 91 -0.53 0.49 5.58
CA GLU A 91 -0.85 1.77 6.22
C GLU A 91 -0.03 1.99 7.48
N LYS A 92 0.17 0.91 8.25
CA LYS A 92 1.01 0.99 9.45
C LYS A 92 2.45 1.31 9.09
N SER A 93 2.98 0.66 8.07
CA SER A 93 4.32 0.94 7.58
C SER A 93 4.43 2.37 7.07
N TYR A 94 3.41 2.84 6.36
CA TYR A 94 3.36 4.21 5.85
C TYR A 94 3.42 5.21 7.00
N GLU A 95 2.61 5.02 8.04
CA GLU A 95 2.59 5.95 9.17
C GLU A 95 3.94 5.99 9.88
N LYS A 96 4.60 4.85 10.01
CA LYS A 96 5.92 4.77 10.63
C LYS A 96 6.95 5.54 9.81
N ILE A 97 6.97 5.33 8.50
CA ILE A 97 7.90 6.01 7.61
C ILE A 97 7.59 7.51 7.58
N LYS A 98 6.32 7.87 7.54
CA LYS A 98 5.89 9.26 7.54
C LYS A 98 6.40 10.00 8.78
N LYS A 99 6.31 9.35 9.93
CA LYS A 99 6.81 9.96 11.17
C LYS A 99 8.32 10.18 11.10
N GLN A 100 9.07 9.19 10.62
CA GLN A 100 10.51 9.33 10.44
C GLN A 100 10.83 10.46 9.47
N PHE A 101 10.05 10.55 8.40
CA PHE A 101 10.21 11.60 7.41
C PHE A 101 9.98 12.99 8.00
N GLU A 102 8.89 13.16 8.76
CA GLU A 102 8.56 14.42 9.41
C GLU A 102 9.62 14.83 10.44
N ASP A 103 10.10 13.88 11.22
CA ASP A 103 11.14 14.15 12.20
C ASP A 103 12.42 14.62 11.52
N LEU A 104 12.79 13.96 10.44
CA LEU A 104 13.98 14.33 9.68
C LEU A 104 13.81 15.68 8.98
N GLU A 105 12.61 15.96 8.46
CA GLU A 105 12.30 17.24 7.87
C GLU A 105 12.50 18.37 8.87
N ASN A 106 12.04 18.16 10.11
CA ASN A 106 12.21 19.15 11.16
C ASN A 106 13.69 19.34 11.51
N GLU A 107 14.47 18.26 11.56
CA GLU A 107 15.91 18.36 11.77
C GLU A 107 16.60 19.17 10.68
N LEU A 108 16.20 18.93 9.42
CA LEU A 108 16.78 19.65 8.29
C LEU A 108 16.41 21.13 8.32
N LYS A 109 15.17 21.45 8.66
CA LYS A 109 14.76 22.84 8.80
C LYS A 109 15.55 23.54 9.88
N ALA A 110 15.72 22.89 11.01
CA ALA A 110 16.49 23.46 12.11
C ALA A 110 17.95 23.70 11.71
N ALA A 111 18.53 22.73 11.00
CA ALA A 111 19.91 22.88 10.53
C ALA A 111 20.07 24.05 9.58
N LEU A 112 19.12 24.22 8.65
CA LEU A 112 19.16 25.32 7.69
C LEU A 112 18.92 26.66 8.35
N GLU A 113 18.01 26.71 9.33
CA GLU A 113 17.74 27.94 10.06
C GLU A 113 18.91 28.36 10.94
N SER A 114 19.69 27.41 11.46
CA SER A 114 20.85 27.75 12.24
C SER A 114 22.06 28.15 11.40
N GLY A 115 21.92 28.10 10.09
CA GLY A 115 23.02 28.42 9.20
C GLY A 115 24.04 27.30 9.06
N GLU A 116 23.64 26.08 9.47
CA GLU A 116 24.57 24.97 9.33
C GLU A 116 24.72 24.64 7.89
N LYS A 117 25.94 24.35 7.46
CA LYS A 117 26.18 24.11 6.06
C LYS A 117 26.88 22.83 5.80
#